data_335054dadbf568118f80971dbe593ffb
#
_entry.id   335054dadbf568118f80971dbe593ffb
#
_cell.length_a   1.000
_cell.length_b   1.000
_cell.length_c   1.000
_cell.angle_alpha   90.00
_cell.angle_beta   90.00
_cell.angle_gamma   90.00
#
_symmetry.space_group_name_H-M   'P 1'
#
loop_
_entity.id
_entity.type
_entity.pdbx_description
1 polymer ?
#
loop_
_entity_poly.entity_id
_entity_poly.type
_entity_poly.pdbx_seq_one_letter_code
_entity_poly.pdbx_strand_id
1 'polypeptide(L)'
;MVTHSTRAASHAGRVLFIYGAQNLNGTQGSSANALLKIIEEPPEGVLFLLTAPSAAVVLPTIRSRCAAYTIAPVPVADCAAHLRAERLPAAAAGELAFLYEGHIGTALKSWNDPPTKAALGMAKTLCGYAAQGDTYRALALLTKYERDKEGFAALLWQLDQLCSAVLRRPAYGQEQCGGLTPEGAAKILRADAGARRSLQGNGNLRLNVAVLAGELT
;
A
#
# COMPACT_ATOMS: atom_id res chain seq x y z
N MET A 1 14.67 7.10 10.31
CA MET A 1 14.48 6.17 11.43
C MET A 1 14.09 7.00 12.65
N VAL A 2 12.82 6.96 13.08
CA VAL A 2 12.35 7.74 14.24
C VAL A 2 12.19 6.76 15.38
N THR A 3 13.05 6.85 16.38
CA THR A 3 12.95 6.09 17.63
C THR A 3 12.25 6.96 18.67
N HIS A 4 11.03 6.60 19.06
CA HIS A 4 10.38 7.21 20.24
C HIS A 4 10.67 6.37 21.46
N SER A 5 11.39 6.95 22.43
CA SER A 5 11.62 6.38 23.76
C SER A 5 10.70 7.07 24.75
N THR A 6 9.75 6.34 25.31
CA THR A 6 8.91 6.82 26.42
C THR A 6 9.51 6.32 27.74
N ARG A 7 9.91 7.22 28.63
CA ARG A 7 10.44 6.92 29.95
C ARG A 7 9.30 6.93 30.95
N ALA A 8 8.98 5.80 31.57
CA ALA A 8 8.06 5.71 32.69
C ALA A 8 8.83 5.40 33.99
N ALA A 9 8.35 5.94 35.11
CA ALA A 9 9.04 5.96 36.40
C ALA A 9 9.22 4.57 37.03
N SER A 10 10.37 4.40 37.64
CA SER A 10 10.81 3.51 38.74
C SER A 10 10.27 2.08 38.90
N HIS A 11 10.15 1.25 37.99
CA HIS A 11 9.94 -0.22 37.89
C HIS A 11 9.22 -0.59 36.57
N ALA A 12 8.98 0.39 35.73
CA ALA A 12 8.40 0.15 34.40
C ALA A 12 9.54 -0.12 33.42
N GLY A 13 9.46 -1.24 32.72
CA GLY A 13 10.34 -1.58 31.61
C GLY A 13 10.30 -0.51 30.51
N ARG A 14 11.32 -0.49 29.63
CA ARG A 14 11.36 0.38 28.44
C ARG A 14 10.84 -0.37 27.25
N VAL A 15 9.97 0.27 26.46
CA VAL A 15 9.56 -0.25 25.14
C VAL A 15 10.24 0.58 24.06
N LEU A 16 11.03 -0.09 23.22
CA LEU A 16 11.67 0.51 22.04
C LEU A 16 10.90 0.08 20.80
N PHE A 17 10.31 1.05 20.13
CA PHE A 17 9.50 0.82 18.95
C PHE A 17 10.30 1.11 17.68
N ILE A 18 10.46 0.11 16.79
CA ILE A 18 11.18 0.22 15.53
C ILE A 18 10.18 0.07 14.38
N TYR A 19 9.89 1.19 13.74
CA TYR A 19 9.01 1.23 12.57
C TYR A 19 9.76 0.84 11.30
N GLY A 20 9.22 -0.12 10.56
CA GLY A 20 9.74 -0.48 9.25
C GLY A 20 11.06 -1.25 9.34
N ALA A 21 11.10 -2.38 10.04
CA ALA A 21 12.28 -3.21 10.22
C ALA A 21 12.91 -3.70 8.90
N GLN A 22 12.15 -3.71 7.79
CA GLN A 22 12.68 -3.99 6.44
C GLN A 22 13.71 -2.96 5.98
N ASN A 23 13.67 -1.73 6.49
CA ASN A 23 14.62 -0.68 6.13
C ASN A 23 16.03 -0.89 6.74
N LEU A 24 16.14 -1.82 7.69
CA LEU A 24 17.43 -2.22 8.26
C LEU A 24 18.29 -3.01 7.25
N ASN A 25 17.69 -3.51 6.17
CA ASN A 25 18.39 -4.25 5.12
C ASN A 25 19.33 -3.36 4.28
N GLY A 26 19.11 -2.05 4.23
CA GLY A 26 19.84 -1.10 3.38
C GLY A 26 20.98 -0.33 4.07
N THR A 27 21.09 -0.42 5.37
CA THR A 27 22.19 0.21 6.12
C THR A 27 23.38 -0.73 6.12
N GLN A 28 24.46 -0.37 5.37
CA GLN A 28 25.70 -1.13 5.27
C GLN A 28 26.17 -1.62 6.66
N GLY A 29 25.82 -2.84 7.00
CA GLY A 29 26.43 -3.72 8.01
C GLY A 29 26.43 -3.24 9.48
N SER A 30 26.70 -1.99 9.78
CA SER A 30 26.97 -1.55 11.15
C SER A 30 25.70 -1.35 12.01
N SER A 31 24.65 -0.74 11.50
CA SER A 31 23.42 -0.45 12.27
C SER A 31 22.58 -1.72 12.52
N ALA A 32 22.50 -2.60 11.51
CA ALA A 32 21.83 -3.88 11.67
C ALA A 32 22.57 -4.78 12.67
N ASN A 33 23.91 -4.83 12.59
CA ASN A 33 24.75 -5.62 13.50
C ASN A 33 24.71 -5.08 14.94
N ALA A 34 24.69 -3.76 15.14
CA ALA A 34 24.52 -3.16 16.46
C ALA A 34 23.16 -3.52 17.07
N LEU A 35 22.07 -3.46 16.27
CA LEU A 35 20.75 -3.85 16.72
C LEU A 35 20.66 -5.35 17.04
N LEU A 36 21.30 -6.21 16.25
CA LEU A 36 21.32 -7.65 16.50
C LEU A 36 21.92 -7.98 17.85
N LYS A 37 23.05 -7.36 18.23
CA LYS A 37 23.67 -7.56 19.55
C LYS A 37 22.74 -7.18 20.69
N ILE A 38 22.00 -6.07 20.55
CA ILE A 38 21.07 -5.60 21.58
C ILE A 38 19.80 -6.46 21.65
N ILE A 39 19.37 -7.06 20.51
CA ILE A 39 18.23 -8.00 20.50
C ILE A 39 18.64 -9.37 21.07
N GLU A 40 19.88 -9.81 20.85
CA GLU A 40 20.41 -11.06 21.42
C GLU A 40 20.53 -10.99 22.95
N GLU A 41 21.02 -9.87 23.46
CA GLU A 41 21.23 -9.63 24.88
C GLU A 41 20.53 -8.33 25.29
N PRO A 42 19.19 -8.34 25.36
CA PRO A 42 18.44 -7.13 25.70
C PRO A 42 18.75 -6.70 27.13
N PRO A 43 18.97 -5.39 27.35
CA PRO A 43 19.10 -4.86 28.71
C PRO A 43 17.87 -5.20 29.54
N GLU A 44 18.07 -5.42 30.84
CA GLU A 44 16.98 -5.75 31.76
C GLU A 44 15.85 -4.72 31.70
N GLY A 45 14.61 -5.21 31.61
CA GLY A 45 13.42 -4.36 31.51
C GLY A 45 13.23 -3.67 30.13
N VAL A 46 13.92 -4.09 29.06
CA VAL A 46 13.73 -3.52 27.72
C VAL A 46 12.97 -4.50 26.82
N LEU A 47 11.87 -4.03 26.24
CA LEU A 47 11.11 -4.72 25.20
C LEU A 47 11.31 -4.04 23.84
N PHE A 48 11.66 -4.82 22.80
CA PHE A 48 11.71 -4.34 21.42
C PHE A 48 10.44 -4.72 20.69
N LEU A 49 9.75 -3.73 20.10
CA LEU A 49 8.64 -3.94 19.17
C LEU A 49 9.08 -3.50 17.77
N LEU A 50 9.12 -4.45 16.85
CA LEU A 50 9.48 -4.20 15.45
C LEU A 50 8.24 -4.37 14.58
N THR A 51 8.03 -3.47 13.62
CA THR A 51 6.98 -3.62 12.60
C THR A 51 7.56 -3.79 11.22
N ALA A 52 6.91 -4.60 10.40
CA ALA A 52 7.23 -4.78 8.99
C ALA A 52 5.97 -5.15 8.21
N PRO A 53 5.91 -4.90 6.88
CA PRO A 53 4.78 -5.33 6.05
C PRO A 53 4.59 -6.85 6.03
N SER A 54 5.66 -7.61 6.11
CA SER A 54 5.64 -9.07 6.25
C SER A 54 6.92 -9.57 6.91
N ALA A 55 6.88 -10.78 7.47
CA ALA A 55 8.07 -11.41 8.02
C ALA A 55 9.14 -11.72 6.96
N ALA A 56 8.75 -11.89 5.70
CA ALA A 56 9.66 -12.23 4.60
C ALA A 56 10.64 -11.11 4.24
N VAL A 57 10.25 -9.84 4.47
CA VAL A 57 11.10 -8.68 4.16
C VAL A 57 12.04 -8.28 5.30
N VAL A 58 11.96 -8.95 6.45
CA VAL A 58 12.85 -8.72 7.59
C VAL A 58 14.05 -9.66 7.50
N LEU A 59 15.25 -9.15 7.84
CA LEU A 59 16.46 -9.97 7.87
C LEU A 59 16.25 -11.28 8.64
N PRO A 60 16.65 -12.43 8.08
CA PRO A 60 16.50 -13.72 8.76
C PRO A 60 17.14 -13.76 10.16
N THR A 61 18.24 -13.03 10.33
CA THR A 61 18.96 -12.88 11.61
C THR A 61 18.17 -12.15 12.67
N ILE A 62 17.38 -11.12 12.31
CA ILE A 62 16.46 -10.43 13.21
C ILE A 62 15.24 -11.33 13.50
N ARG A 63 14.67 -11.92 12.43
CA ARG A 63 13.47 -12.75 12.54
C ARG A 63 13.68 -13.97 13.46
N SER A 64 14.85 -14.61 13.42
CA SER A 64 15.15 -15.77 14.25
C SER A 64 15.24 -15.47 15.76
N ARG A 65 15.36 -14.18 16.13
CA ARG A 65 15.47 -13.70 17.52
C ARG A 65 14.23 -13.00 18.04
N CYS A 66 13.19 -12.91 17.23
CA CYS A 66 11.95 -12.23 17.58
C CYS A 66 10.76 -13.20 17.50
N ALA A 67 9.83 -13.07 18.44
CA ALA A 67 8.51 -13.66 18.30
C ALA A 67 7.73 -12.88 17.25
N ALA A 68 7.26 -13.57 16.19
CA ALA A 68 6.53 -12.94 15.10
C ALA A 68 5.01 -13.07 15.31
N TYR A 69 4.31 -11.95 15.29
CA TYR A 69 2.85 -11.90 15.34
C TYR A 69 2.33 -11.27 14.05
N THR A 70 1.43 -11.96 13.37
CA THR A 70 0.75 -11.44 12.19
C THR A 70 -0.54 -10.73 12.61
N ILE A 71 -0.64 -9.44 12.28
CA ILE A 71 -1.86 -8.66 12.48
C ILE A 71 -2.67 -8.76 11.19
N ALA A 72 -3.76 -9.53 11.23
CA ALA A 72 -4.67 -9.66 10.11
C ALA A 72 -5.54 -8.39 9.98
N PRO A 73 -6.00 -8.04 8.75
CA PRO A 73 -7.04 -7.04 8.59
C PRO A 73 -8.33 -7.48 9.29
N VAL A 74 -9.14 -6.50 9.71
CA VAL A 74 -10.43 -6.80 10.34
C VAL A 74 -11.47 -7.22 9.30
N PRO A 75 -12.55 -7.92 9.68
CA PRO A 75 -13.66 -8.19 8.76
C PRO A 75 -14.17 -6.91 8.09
N VAL A 76 -14.53 -7.00 6.80
CA VAL A 76 -14.98 -5.82 6.02
C VAL A 76 -16.16 -5.09 6.69
N ALA A 77 -17.07 -5.84 7.33
CA ALA A 77 -18.21 -5.26 8.05
C ALA A 77 -17.76 -4.41 9.25
N ASP A 78 -16.79 -4.91 10.02
CA ASP A 78 -16.25 -4.21 11.20
C ASP A 78 -15.45 -2.98 10.77
N CYS A 79 -14.67 -3.10 9.70
CA CYS A 79 -13.98 -1.96 9.08
C CYS A 79 -14.98 -0.88 8.66
N ALA A 80 -16.03 -1.23 7.94
CA ALA A 80 -17.06 -0.30 7.52
C ALA A 80 -17.79 0.35 8.72
N ALA A 81 -18.03 -0.41 9.79
CA ALA A 81 -18.61 0.13 11.02
C ALA A 81 -17.68 1.16 11.68
N HIS A 82 -16.39 0.85 11.78
CA HIS A 82 -15.38 1.78 12.30
C HIS A 82 -15.27 3.06 11.47
N LEU A 83 -15.23 2.94 10.14
CA LEU A 83 -15.15 4.10 9.23
C LEU A 83 -16.39 5.01 9.38
N ARG A 84 -17.59 4.44 9.60
CA ARG A 84 -18.80 5.23 9.91
C ARG A 84 -18.69 5.96 11.25
N ALA A 85 -18.10 5.32 12.26
CA ALA A 85 -17.83 5.98 13.55
C ALA A 85 -16.85 7.16 13.40
N GLU A 86 -15.91 7.09 12.45
CA GLU A 86 -15.02 8.17 12.02
C GLU A 86 -15.71 9.21 11.09
N ARG A 87 -17.04 9.19 11.02
CA ARG A 87 -17.89 10.11 10.26
C ARG A 87 -17.80 10.01 8.73
N LEU A 88 -17.36 8.91 8.18
CA LEU A 88 -17.46 8.68 6.74
C LEU A 88 -18.92 8.39 6.35
N PRO A 89 -19.38 8.89 5.19
CA PRO A 89 -20.69 8.50 4.63
C PRO A 89 -20.79 6.98 4.48
N ALA A 90 -21.95 6.40 4.75
CA ALA A 90 -22.13 4.93 4.77
C ALA A 90 -21.70 4.25 3.47
N ALA A 91 -21.99 4.86 2.31
CA ALA A 91 -21.58 4.34 1.00
C ALA A 91 -20.05 4.32 0.86
N ALA A 92 -19.37 5.42 1.20
CA ALA A 92 -17.91 5.51 1.14
C ALA A 92 -17.24 4.55 2.13
N ALA A 93 -17.78 4.43 3.36
CA ALA A 93 -17.27 3.50 4.36
C ALA A 93 -17.33 2.04 3.89
N GLY A 94 -18.45 1.63 3.30
CA GLY A 94 -18.62 0.29 2.75
C GLY A 94 -17.70 0.02 1.55
N GLU A 95 -17.57 0.99 0.65
CA GLU A 95 -16.70 0.89 -0.50
C GLU A 95 -15.23 0.76 -0.09
N LEU A 96 -14.72 1.67 0.75
CA LEU A 96 -13.32 1.69 1.16
C LEU A 96 -12.95 0.46 2.02
N ALA A 97 -13.87 0.00 2.88
CA ALA A 97 -13.67 -1.22 3.64
C ALA A 97 -13.52 -2.46 2.73
N PHE A 98 -14.34 -2.54 1.68
CA PHE A 98 -14.24 -3.61 0.68
C PHE A 98 -12.99 -3.47 -0.18
N LEU A 99 -12.71 -2.27 -0.70
CA LEU A 99 -11.56 -1.99 -1.57
C LEU A 99 -10.25 -2.37 -0.89
N TYR A 100 -10.09 -1.97 0.37
CA TYR A 100 -8.86 -2.21 1.13
C TYR A 100 -8.94 -3.42 2.08
N GLU A 101 -9.89 -4.34 1.85
CA GLU A 101 -9.96 -5.64 2.53
C GLU A 101 -9.91 -5.56 4.07
N GLY A 102 -10.55 -4.57 4.67
CA GLY A 102 -10.57 -4.42 6.12
C GLY A 102 -9.34 -3.72 6.73
N HIS A 103 -8.43 -3.18 5.90
CA HIS A 103 -7.31 -2.36 6.36
C HIS A 103 -7.76 -0.95 6.73
N ILE A 104 -8.23 -0.76 7.98
CA ILE A 104 -8.79 0.51 8.49
C ILE A 104 -7.86 1.70 8.23
N GLY A 105 -6.57 1.59 8.57
CA GLY A 105 -5.60 2.67 8.41
C GLY A 105 -5.44 3.11 6.96
N THR A 106 -5.45 2.17 6.02
CA THR A 106 -5.39 2.44 4.57
C THR A 106 -6.66 3.13 4.09
N ALA A 107 -7.82 2.66 4.52
CA ALA A 107 -9.11 3.24 4.18
C ALA A 107 -9.23 4.69 4.69
N LEU A 108 -8.84 4.95 5.94
CA LEU A 108 -8.82 6.30 6.53
C LEU A 108 -7.83 7.22 5.80
N LYS A 109 -6.64 6.72 5.47
CA LYS A 109 -5.67 7.51 4.70
C LYS A 109 -6.24 7.87 3.33
N SER A 110 -6.84 6.92 2.62
CA SER A 110 -7.45 7.17 1.31
C SER A 110 -8.60 8.19 1.35
N TRP A 111 -9.30 8.31 2.48
CA TRP A 111 -10.34 9.29 2.66
C TRP A 111 -9.82 10.68 3.05
N ASN A 112 -8.87 10.73 4.00
CA ASN A 112 -8.43 11.97 4.65
C ASN A 112 -7.23 12.62 3.96
N ASP A 113 -6.40 11.87 3.23
CA ASP A 113 -5.20 12.37 2.57
C ASP A 113 -5.50 12.78 1.13
N PRO A 114 -5.47 14.09 0.79
CA PRO A 114 -5.88 14.59 -0.51
C PRO A 114 -5.12 13.95 -1.70
N PRO A 115 -3.78 13.76 -1.65
CA PRO A 115 -3.06 13.08 -2.72
C PRO A 115 -3.53 11.64 -2.94
N THR A 116 -3.73 10.86 -1.87
CA THR A 116 -4.19 9.48 -1.96
C THR A 116 -5.62 9.39 -2.50
N LYS A 117 -6.50 10.30 -2.06
CA LYS A 117 -7.88 10.40 -2.57
C LYS A 117 -7.91 10.77 -4.05
N ALA A 118 -7.07 11.72 -4.48
CA ALA A 118 -6.94 12.10 -5.88
C ALA A 118 -6.44 10.93 -6.73
N ALA A 119 -5.44 10.19 -6.27
CA ALA A 119 -4.91 9.01 -6.96
C ALA A 119 -6.00 7.93 -7.14
N LEU A 120 -6.83 7.68 -6.12
CA LEU A 120 -7.97 6.75 -6.23
C LEU A 120 -9.00 7.22 -7.28
N GLY A 121 -9.35 8.51 -7.28
CA GLY A 121 -10.25 9.09 -8.28
C GLY A 121 -9.71 8.95 -9.71
N MET A 122 -8.41 9.24 -9.90
CA MET A 122 -7.74 9.09 -11.19
C MET A 122 -7.68 7.62 -11.65
N ALA A 123 -7.41 6.69 -10.73
CA ALA A 123 -7.40 5.26 -11.02
C ALA A 123 -8.78 4.75 -11.45
N LYS A 124 -9.87 5.17 -10.78
CA LYS A 124 -11.25 4.86 -11.21
C LYS A 124 -11.54 5.38 -12.61
N THR A 125 -11.15 6.63 -12.89
CA THR A 125 -11.33 7.24 -14.21
C THR A 125 -10.57 6.47 -15.28
N LEU A 126 -9.33 6.07 -15.00
CA LEU A 126 -8.50 5.28 -15.91
C LEU A 126 -9.09 3.89 -16.18
N CYS A 127 -9.61 3.22 -15.14
CA CYS A 127 -10.36 1.96 -15.29
C CYS A 127 -11.57 2.13 -16.23
N GLY A 128 -12.30 3.24 -16.09
CA GLY A 128 -13.43 3.56 -16.96
C GLY A 128 -13.02 3.77 -18.41
N TYR A 129 -11.92 4.45 -18.70
CA TYR A 129 -11.39 4.60 -20.05
C TYR A 129 -10.91 3.27 -20.62
N ALA A 130 -10.25 2.45 -19.83
CA ALA A 130 -9.84 1.11 -20.25
C ALA A 130 -11.04 0.21 -20.57
N ALA A 131 -12.12 0.27 -19.78
CA ALA A 131 -13.36 -0.46 -20.02
C ALA A 131 -14.05 -0.06 -21.33
N GLN A 132 -13.89 1.20 -21.75
CA GLN A 132 -14.45 1.76 -23.00
C GLN A 132 -13.51 1.62 -24.20
N GLY A 133 -12.28 1.16 -24.02
CA GLY A 133 -11.26 1.11 -25.07
C GLY A 133 -10.75 2.50 -25.50
N ASP A 134 -10.91 3.52 -24.63
CA ASP A 134 -10.53 4.90 -24.93
C ASP A 134 -9.05 5.16 -24.60
N THR A 135 -8.18 4.68 -25.49
CA THR A 135 -6.72 4.82 -25.37
C THR A 135 -6.28 6.29 -25.32
N TYR A 136 -6.95 7.16 -26.08
CA TYR A 136 -6.58 8.56 -26.14
C TYR A 136 -6.78 9.26 -24.79
N ARG A 137 -7.95 9.10 -24.16
CA ARG A 137 -8.21 9.69 -22.85
C ARG A 137 -7.38 9.05 -21.76
N ALA A 138 -7.13 7.74 -21.83
CA ALA A 138 -6.23 7.05 -20.91
C ALA A 138 -4.81 7.63 -20.98
N LEU A 139 -4.26 7.80 -22.21
CA LEU A 139 -2.93 8.42 -22.41
C LEU A 139 -2.91 9.87 -21.91
N ALA A 140 -3.90 10.67 -22.29
CA ALA A 140 -3.99 12.07 -21.86
C ALA A 140 -4.06 12.24 -20.33
N LEU A 141 -4.68 11.30 -19.62
CA LEU A 141 -4.67 11.27 -18.16
C LEU A 141 -3.30 10.91 -17.63
N LEU A 142 -2.66 9.89 -18.17
CA LEU A 142 -1.37 9.37 -17.73
C LEU A 142 -0.20 10.32 -17.99
N THR A 143 -0.25 11.16 -19.03
CA THR A 143 0.80 12.15 -19.33
C THR A 143 1.04 13.15 -18.19
N LYS A 144 0.05 13.37 -17.31
CA LYS A 144 0.20 14.21 -16.11
C LYS A 144 1.29 13.68 -15.15
N TYR A 145 1.59 12.40 -15.23
CA TYR A 145 2.56 11.72 -14.36
C TYR A 145 3.96 11.58 -14.97
N GLU A 146 4.22 12.09 -16.18
CA GLU A 146 5.52 11.96 -16.86
C GLU A 146 6.72 12.53 -16.09
N ARG A 147 6.45 13.41 -15.10
CA ARG A 147 7.46 14.06 -14.24
C ARG A 147 7.21 13.84 -12.75
N ASP A 148 6.19 13.07 -12.41
CA ASP A 148 5.78 12.81 -11.04
C ASP A 148 5.85 11.29 -10.76
N LYS A 149 7.04 10.85 -10.35
CA LYS A 149 7.30 9.42 -10.06
C LYS A 149 6.50 8.94 -8.85
N GLU A 150 6.34 9.79 -7.83
CA GLU A 150 5.61 9.43 -6.60
C GLU A 150 4.10 9.35 -6.87
N GLY A 151 3.55 10.33 -7.57
CA GLY A 151 2.14 10.31 -7.98
C GLY A 151 1.84 9.14 -8.91
N PHE A 152 2.74 8.80 -9.85
CA PHE A 152 2.58 7.63 -10.70
C PHE A 152 2.60 6.32 -9.90
N ALA A 153 3.51 6.18 -8.96
CA ALA A 153 3.54 5.01 -8.07
C ALA A 153 2.26 4.89 -7.22
N ALA A 154 1.73 6.02 -6.73
CA ALA A 154 0.47 6.05 -6.00
C ALA A 154 -0.73 5.66 -6.89
N LEU A 155 -0.76 6.14 -8.14
CA LEU A 155 -1.77 5.74 -9.14
C LEU A 155 -1.73 4.24 -9.40
N LEU A 156 -0.54 3.69 -9.68
CA LEU A 156 -0.35 2.25 -9.91
C LEU A 156 -0.85 1.43 -8.72
N TRP A 157 -0.55 1.88 -7.49
CA TRP A 157 -1.03 1.20 -6.30
C TRP A 157 -2.56 1.18 -6.20
N GLN A 158 -3.23 2.28 -6.55
CA GLN A 158 -4.69 2.34 -6.55
C GLN A 158 -5.30 1.48 -7.67
N LEU A 159 -4.65 1.42 -8.84
CA LEU A 159 -5.07 0.52 -9.94
C LEU A 159 -5.05 -0.94 -9.52
N ASP A 160 -3.98 -1.36 -8.84
CA ASP A 160 -3.84 -2.71 -8.29
C ASP A 160 -4.99 -3.04 -7.32
N GLN A 161 -5.32 -2.13 -6.38
CA GLN A 161 -6.42 -2.31 -5.44
C GLN A 161 -7.78 -2.42 -6.16
N LEU A 162 -8.06 -1.52 -7.11
CA LEU A 162 -9.32 -1.53 -7.88
C LEU A 162 -9.47 -2.78 -8.72
N CYS A 163 -8.45 -3.16 -9.47
CA CYS A 163 -8.48 -4.36 -10.32
C CYS A 163 -8.61 -5.63 -9.49
N SER A 164 -7.92 -5.72 -8.35
CA SER A 164 -8.08 -6.82 -7.40
C SER A 164 -9.50 -6.87 -6.84
N ALA A 165 -10.12 -5.71 -6.53
CA ALA A 165 -11.51 -5.64 -6.08
C ALA A 165 -12.49 -6.13 -7.16
N VAL A 166 -12.27 -5.79 -8.45
CA VAL A 166 -13.06 -6.29 -9.58
C VAL A 166 -12.95 -7.80 -9.71
N LEU A 167 -11.75 -8.37 -9.53
CA LEU A 167 -11.56 -9.83 -9.59
C LEU A 167 -12.27 -10.54 -8.42
N ARG A 168 -12.28 -9.95 -7.22
CA ARG A 168 -13.00 -10.51 -6.07
C ARG A 168 -14.53 -10.41 -6.21
N ARG A 169 -15.04 -9.32 -6.81
CA ARG A 169 -16.46 -9.07 -7.01
C ARG A 169 -16.67 -8.36 -8.35
N PRO A 170 -17.00 -9.09 -9.43
CA PRO A 170 -17.18 -8.50 -10.77
C PRO A 170 -18.17 -7.34 -10.83
N ALA A 171 -19.24 -7.36 -10.03
CA ALA A 171 -20.20 -6.27 -9.93
C ALA A 171 -19.55 -4.93 -9.52
N TYR A 172 -18.45 -4.95 -8.77
CA TYR A 172 -17.70 -3.76 -8.40
C TYR A 172 -17.16 -3.01 -9.62
N GLY A 173 -16.76 -3.73 -10.68
CA GLY A 173 -16.32 -3.15 -11.94
C GLY A 173 -17.41 -2.30 -12.61
N GLN A 174 -18.66 -2.80 -12.60
CA GLN A 174 -19.81 -2.07 -13.12
C GLN A 174 -20.17 -0.85 -12.26
N GLU A 175 -20.15 -1.03 -10.94
CA GLU A 175 -20.57 0.00 -9.99
C GLU A 175 -19.55 1.14 -9.85
N GLN A 176 -18.24 0.84 -9.84
CA GLN A 176 -17.20 1.76 -9.40
C GLN A 176 -16.08 2.03 -10.44
N CYS A 177 -15.96 1.20 -11.47
CA CYS A 177 -14.87 1.24 -12.45
C CYS A 177 -15.34 1.38 -13.90
N GLY A 178 -16.52 2.00 -14.12
CA GLY A 178 -17.02 2.34 -15.46
C GLY A 178 -17.30 1.14 -16.37
N GLY A 179 -17.64 -0.01 -15.80
CA GLY A 179 -17.93 -1.23 -16.55
C GLY A 179 -16.73 -2.16 -16.74
N LEU A 180 -15.65 -1.96 -16.00
CA LEU A 180 -14.45 -2.81 -16.11
C LEU A 180 -14.78 -4.29 -15.82
N THR A 181 -14.46 -5.15 -16.80
CA THR A 181 -14.64 -6.60 -16.66
C THR A 181 -13.48 -7.26 -15.90
N PRO A 182 -13.65 -8.47 -15.36
CA PRO A 182 -12.54 -9.23 -14.77
C PRO A 182 -11.36 -9.45 -15.72
N GLU A 183 -11.64 -9.70 -17.00
CA GLU A 183 -10.59 -9.84 -18.01
C GLU A 183 -9.81 -8.54 -18.22
N GLY A 184 -10.53 -7.40 -18.32
CA GLY A 184 -9.93 -6.07 -18.37
C GLY A 184 -9.09 -5.77 -17.14
N ALA A 185 -9.61 -6.10 -15.94
CA ALA A 185 -8.86 -5.94 -14.69
C ALA A 185 -7.58 -6.78 -14.67
N ALA A 186 -7.63 -8.04 -15.12
CA ALA A 186 -6.44 -8.89 -15.22
C ALA A 186 -5.42 -8.37 -16.24
N LYS A 187 -5.87 -7.75 -17.34
CA LYS A 187 -5.01 -7.07 -18.33
C LYS A 187 -4.29 -5.88 -17.70
N ILE A 188 -5.03 -5.01 -17.00
CA ILE A 188 -4.47 -3.86 -16.28
C ILE A 188 -3.43 -4.30 -15.25
N LEU A 189 -3.70 -5.34 -14.45
CA LEU A 189 -2.76 -5.84 -13.46
C LEU A 189 -1.44 -6.33 -14.06
N ARG A 190 -1.48 -6.95 -15.25
CA ARG A 190 -0.25 -7.36 -15.96
C ARG A 190 0.57 -6.14 -16.39
N ALA A 191 -0.09 -5.14 -16.97
CA ALA A 191 0.53 -3.88 -17.38
C ALA A 191 1.12 -3.12 -16.18
N ASP A 192 0.36 -3.00 -15.08
CA ASP A 192 0.79 -2.39 -13.82
C ASP A 192 2.05 -3.07 -13.25
N ALA A 193 2.08 -4.39 -13.22
CA ALA A 193 3.26 -5.14 -12.76
C ALA A 193 4.52 -4.86 -13.61
N GLY A 194 4.36 -4.67 -14.92
CA GLY A 194 5.42 -4.23 -15.84
C GLY A 194 5.93 -2.84 -15.49
N ALA A 195 5.02 -1.88 -15.35
CA ALA A 195 5.33 -0.49 -15.00
C ALA A 195 6.05 -0.37 -13.65
N ARG A 196 5.63 -1.11 -12.63
CA ARG A 196 6.27 -1.14 -11.30
C ARG A 196 7.69 -1.66 -11.35
N ARG A 197 7.93 -2.77 -12.05
CA ARG A 197 9.30 -3.30 -12.23
C ARG A 197 10.23 -2.28 -12.89
N SER A 198 9.73 -1.60 -13.92
CA SER A 198 10.48 -0.55 -14.61
C SER A 198 10.79 0.65 -13.71
N LEU A 199 9.84 1.08 -12.86
CA LEU A 199 10.06 2.17 -11.88
C LEU A 199 11.12 1.82 -10.83
N GLN A 200 11.19 0.56 -10.38
CA GLN A 200 12.19 0.09 -9.43
C GLN A 200 13.59 0.03 -10.06
N GLY A 201 13.69 -0.28 -11.35
CA GLY A 201 14.93 -0.33 -12.12
C GLY A 201 15.39 1.00 -12.70
N ASN A 202 14.88 2.15 -12.22
CA ASN A 202 15.16 3.49 -12.78
C ASN A 202 14.78 3.65 -14.26
N GLY A 203 13.76 2.93 -14.73
CA GLY A 203 13.23 3.07 -16.08
C GLY A 203 12.70 4.48 -16.39
N ASN A 204 12.72 4.84 -17.67
CA ASN A 204 12.21 6.13 -18.12
C ASN A 204 10.71 6.26 -17.84
N LEU A 205 10.33 7.23 -17.01
CA LEU A 205 8.96 7.43 -16.56
C LEU A 205 7.99 7.72 -17.72
N ARG A 206 8.41 8.52 -18.71
CA ARG A 206 7.60 8.81 -19.91
C ARG A 206 7.31 7.55 -20.72
N LEU A 207 8.32 6.71 -20.90
CA LEU A 207 8.14 5.44 -21.60
C LEU A 207 7.19 4.52 -20.83
N ASN A 208 7.30 4.45 -19.50
CA ASN A 208 6.40 3.66 -18.66
C ASN A 208 4.94 4.12 -18.78
N VAL A 209 4.70 5.44 -18.78
CA VAL A 209 3.39 6.04 -18.99
C VAL A 209 2.80 5.66 -20.35
N ALA A 210 3.62 5.77 -21.42
CA ALA A 210 3.18 5.44 -22.77
C ALA A 210 2.89 3.94 -22.95
N VAL A 211 3.76 3.07 -22.42
CA VAL A 211 3.58 1.61 -22.46
C VAL A 211 2.32 1.21 -21.70
N LEU A 212 2.14 1.73 -20.47
CA LEU A 212 0.94 1.45 -19.68
C LEU A 212 -0.32 1.84 -20.46
N ALA A 213 -0.36 3.04 -21.05
CA ALA A 213 -1.52 3.49 -21.82
C ALA A 213 -1.84 2.56 -23.02
N GLY A 214 -0.81 2.08 -23.71
CA GLY A 214 -0.98 1.15 -24.84
C GLY A 214 -1.43 -0.24 -24.43
N GLU A 215 -1.07 -0.68 -23.22
CA GLU A 215 -1.44 -2.00 -22.72
C GLU A 215 -2.82 -2.02 -22.05
N LEU A 216 -3.42 -0.86 -21.71
CA LEU A 216 -4.72 -0.76 -21.07
C LEU A 216 -5.90 -0.99 -22.03
N THR A 217 -5.69 -0.83 -23.30
CA THR A 217 -6.69 -0.96 -24.37
C THR A 217 -6.35 -2.09 -25.32
#